data_4e4000dc9a888ca8730f70a094f6f0af
#
_entry.id   4e4000dc9a888ca8730f70a094f6f0af
#
_cell.length_a   1.000
_cell.length_b   1.000
_cell.length_c   1.000
_cell.angle_alpha   90.00
_cell.angle_beta   90.00
_cell.angle_gamma   90.00
#
_symmetry.space_group_name_H-M   'P 1'
#
loop_
_entity.id
_entity.type
_entity.pdbx_description
1 polymer ?
#
loop_
_entity_poly.entity_id
_entity_poly.type
_entity_poly.pdbx_seq_one_letter_code
_entity_poly.pdbx_strand_id
1 'polypeptide(L)'
;YTDENPKGTIHGLKFATVKDAQASVSKIRNSGKKHAHKIQAAVAMEQRAKAAGKTSAAAVYRKYINAMKKKTKAKNESVERTITNQDLQQLETYADRLFASLGIDVEFSKHFKDRVNDPRNAKPITMAELTRLFKQIYKQHGRPIAQLGPDAEAVMKDMRTDVNIPFALQWDGKELDLVAKTVMRKPNFATTNQEFAVENFADGKKKGKSRPGRVKRAGASCKGSVTSLRAK
;
A
#
# COMPACT_ATOMS: atom_id res chain seq x y z
N TYR A 1 -4.55 -22.29 -35.23
CA TYR A 1 -4.72 -20.80 -35.29
C TYR A 1 -3.66 -20.18 -34.41
N THR A 2 -2.55 -19.81 -34.97
CA THR A 2 -1.51 -19.03 -34.29
C THR A 2 -1.75 -17.57 -34.62
N ASP A 3 -2.30 -16.82 -33.66
CA ASP A 3 -2.32 -15.36 -33.75
C ASP A 3 -0.86 -14.85 -33.65
N GLU A 4 -0.31 -14.40 -34.77
CA GLU A 4 1.08 -13.96 -34.88
C GLU A 4 1.37 -12.70 -34.02
N ASN A 5 0.33 -11.92 -33.67
CA ASN A 5 0.45 -10.71 -32.86
C ASN A 5 -0.70 -10.56 -31.85
N PRO A 6 -0.86 -11.45 -30.87
CA PRO A 6 -1.94 -11.34 -29.90
C PRO A 6 -1.82 -10.05 -29.10
N LYS A 7 -2.90 -9.23 -29.10
CA LYS A 7 -2.96 -7.97 -28.35
C LYS A 7 -2.64 -8.22 -26.87
N GLY A 8 -1.63 -7.56 -26.36
CA GLY A 8 -1.27 -7.62 -24.94
C GLY A 8 -0.09 -8.51 -24.58
N THR A 9 0.53 -9.21 -25.52
CA THR A 9 1.76 -9.99 -25.29
C THR A 9 3.00 -9.10 -25.13
N ILE A 10 4.08 -9.68 -24.60
CA ILE A 10 5.38 -9.02 -24.53
C ILE A 10 6.15 -9.43 -25.78
N HIS A 11 6.33 -8.49 -26.71
CA HIS A 11 6.98 -8.75 -27.99
C HIS A 11 8.51 -8.70 -27.93
N GLY A 12 9.18 -9.27 -28.94
CA GLY A 12 10.62 -9.20 -29.12
C GLY A 12 11.44 -9.98 -28.08
N LEU A 13 10.87 -11.04 -27.53
CA LEU A 13 11.59 -11.99 -26.67
C LEU A 13 12.40 -12.98 -27.53
N LYS A 14 13.67 -13.21 -27.15
CA LYS A 14 14.62 -14.06 -27.87
C LYS A 14 15.26 -15.10 -26.95
N PHE A 15 15.67 -16.23 -27.51
CA PHE A 15 16.32 -17.32 -26.77
C PHE A 15 17.48 -17.98 -27.56
N ALA A 16 17.94 -17.34 -28.63
CA ALA A 16 19.01 -17.90 -29.46
C ALA A 16 20.32 -18.07 -28.66
N THR A 17 20.65 -17.09 -27.83
CA THR A 17 21.83 -17.09 -26.97
C THR A 17 21.45 -16.82 -25.52
N VAL A 18 22.39 -17.09 -24.59
CA VAL A 18 22.24 -16.72 -23.16
C VAL A 18 22.05 -15.20 -23.00
N LYS A 19 22.76 -14.40 -23.78
CA LYS A 19 22.65 -12.92 -23.77
C LYS A 19 21.26 -12.48 -24.22
N ASP A 20 20.72 -13.11 -25.26
CA ASP A 20 19.34 -12.83 -25.72
C ASP A 20 18.30 -13.18 -24.64
N ALA A 21 18.49 -14.32 -23.97
CA ALA A 21 17.59 -14.74 -22.88
C ALA A 21 17.64 -13.76 -21.69
N GLN A 22 18.83 -13.29 -21.32
CA GLN A 22 19.01 -12.26 -20.27
C GLN A 22 18.34 -10.94 -20.63
N ALA A 23 18.54 -10.45 -21.84
CA ALA A 23 17.88 -9.25 -22.34
C ALA A 23 16.35 -9.39 -22.36
N SER A 24 15.85 -10.57 -22.77
CA SER A 24 14.41 -10.87 -22.77
C SER A 24 13.84 -10.91 -21.35
N VAL A 25 14.53 -11.53 -20.40
CA VAL A 25 14.14 -11.52 -18.98
C VAL A 25 14.08 -10.08 -18.44
N SER A 26 15.02 -9.22 -18.81
CA SER A 26 14.97 -7.80 -18.43
C SER A 26 13.78 -7.08 -19.03
N LYS A 27 13.42 -7.34 -20.30
CA LYS A 27 12.18 -6.82 -20.92
C LYS A 27 10.93 -7.30 -20.18
N ILE A 28 10.85 -8.59 -19.85
CA ILE A 28 9.71 -9.13 -19.08
C ILE A 28 9.60 -8.46 -17.72
N ARG A 29 10.72 -8.30 -17.01
CA ARG A 29 10.78 -7.66 -15.69
C ARG A 29 10.27 -6.22 -15.73
N ASN A 30 10.72 -5.45 -16.71
CA ASN A 30 10.40 -4.02 -16.83
C ASN A 30 9.07 -3.74 -17.56
N SER A 31 8.41 -4.77 -18.11
CA SER A 31 7.09 -4.60 -18.72
C SER A 31 6.06 -4.19 -17.65
N GLY A 32 5.12 -3.31 -18.00
CA GLY A 32 4.01 -2.91 -17.13
C GLY A 32 2.95 -4.01 -16.87
N LYS A 33 3.23 -5.27 -17.27
CA LYS A 33 2.26 -6.37 -17.18
C LYS A 33 2.13 -6.93 -15.77
N LYS A 34 0.97 -7.55 -15.46
CA LYS A 34 0.70 -8.22 -14.19
C LYS A 34 1.69 -9.35 -13.92
N HIS A 35 1.93 -9.67 -12.65
CA HIS A 35 2.88 -10.70 -12.21
C HIS A 35 2.65 -12.07 -12.88
N ALA A 36 1.40 -12.54 -12.94
CA ALA A 36 1.05 -13.79 -13.60
C ALA A 36 1.43 -13.80 -15.08
N HIS A 37 1.19 -12.71 -15.80
CA HIS A 37 1.53 -12.58 -17.21
C HIS A 37 3.05 -12.62 -17.45
N LYS A 38 3.84 -12.00 -16.56
CA LYS A 38 5.31 -12.09 -16.60
C LYS A 38 5.82 -13.53 -16.45
N ILE A 39 5.21 -14.30 -15.53
CA ILE A 39 5.55 -15.72 -15.36
C ILE A 39 5.18 -16.51 -16.60
N GLN A 40 3.98 -16.34 -17.16
CA GLN A 40 3.53 -17.05 -18.36
C GLN A 40 4.44 -16.77 -19.56
N ALA A 41 4.83 -15.52 -19.79
CA ALA A 41 5.76 -15.15 -20.85
C ALA A 41 7.11 -15.86 -20.68
N ALA A 42 7.65 -15.90 -19.47
CA ALA A 42 8.92 -16.56 -19.17
C ALA A 42 8.83 -18.10 -19.35
N VAL A 43 7.71 -18.71 -18.95
CA VAL A 43 7.46 -20.17 -19.14
C VAL A 43 7.38 -20.52 -20.63
N ALA A 44 6.65 -19.74 -21.43
CA ALA A 44 6.57 -19.94 -22.86
C ALA A 44 7.96 -19.86 -23.53
N MET A 45 8.80 -18.90 -23.12
CA MET A 45 10.17 -18.77 -23.65
C MET A 45 11.09 -19.89 -23.18
N GLU A 46 10.96 -20.37 -21.93
CA GLU A 46 11.70 -21.55 -21.45
C GLU A 46 11.39 -22.79 -22.28
N GLN A 47 10.08 -23.04 -22.52
CA GLN A 47 9.64 -24.21 -23.32
C GLN A 47 10.17 -24.14 -24.75
N ARG A 48 10.07 -22.98 -25.41
CA ARG A 48 10.59 -22.77 -26.77
C ARG A 48 12.11 -22.98 -26.82
N ALA A 49 12.85 -22.44 -25.84
CA ALA A 49 14.29 -22.62 -25.77
C ALA A 49 14.68 -24.10 -25.58
N LYS A 50 13.94 -24.84 -24.77
CA LYS A 50 14.13 -26.28 -24.60
C LYS A 50 13.85 -27.07 -25.90
N ALA A 51 12.71 -26.80 -26.55
CA ALA A 51 12.36 -27.44 -27.81
C ALA A 51 13.40 -27.20 -28.91
N ALA A 52 14.06 -26.04 -28.91
CA ALA A 52 15.15 -25.68 -29.81
C ALA A 52 16.53 -26.18 -29.34
N GLY A 53 16.63 -26.99 -28.29
CA GLY A 53 17.89 -27.52 -27.75
C GLY A 53 18.78 -26.46 -27.05
N LYS A 54 18.27 -25.25 -26.80
CA LYS A 54 19.03 -24.14 -26.19
C LYS A 54 18.95 -24.21 -24.65
N THR A 55 19.53 -25.25 -24.06
CA THR A 55 19.41 -25.55 -22.61
C THR A 55 19.93 -24.42 -21.72
N SER A 56 21.05 -23.78 -22.10
CA SER A 56 21.64 -22.65 -21.35
C SER A 56 20.72 -21.43 -21.34
N ALA A 57 20.06 -21.10 -22.45
CA ALA A 57 19.08 -20.03 -22.52
C ALA A 57 17.80 -20.36 -21.72
N ALA A 58 17.35 -21.63 -21.77
CA ALA A 58 16.23 -22.13 -20.97
C ALA A 58 16.52 -22.00 -19.46
N ALA A 59 17.76 -22.28 -19.03
CA ALA A 59 18.17 -22.13 -17.62
C ALA A 59 18.04 -20.69 -17.10
N VAL A 60 18.30 -19.68 -17.93
CA VAL A 60 18.10 -18.27 -17.57
C VAL A 60 16.63 -17.97 -17.27
N TYR A 61 15.71 -18.42 -18.15
CA TYR A 61 14.28 -18.27 -17.91
C TYR A 61 13.81 -19.02 -16.67
N ARG A 62 14.29 -20.25 -16.46
CA ARG A 62 13.97 -21.05 -15.27
C ARG A 62 14.38 -20.35 -13.98
N LYS A 63 15.59 -19.76 -13.94
CA LYS A 63 16.06 -18.98 -12.77
C LYS A 63 15.10 -17.84 -12.46
N TYR A 64 14.65 -17.11 -13.48
CA TYR A 64 13.66 -16.03 -13.31
C TYR A 64 12.32 -16.55 -12.82
N ILE A 65 11.77 -17.62 -13.41
CA ILE A 65 10.51 -18.25 -13.01
C ILE A 65 10.55 -18.68 -11.54
N ASN A 66 11.64 -19.34 -11.13
CA ASN A 66 11.79 -19.78 -9.74
C ASN A 66 11.83 -18.61 -8.76
N ALA A 67 12.52 -17.51 -9.11
CA ALA A 67 12.53 -16.29 -8.30
C ALA A 67 11.13 -15.66 -8.19
N MET A 68 10.35 -15.67 -9.27
CA MET A 68 8.98 -15.15 -9.27
C MET A 68 8.01 -16.05 -8.49
N LYS A 69 8.17 -17.40 -8.59
CA LYS A 69 7.38 -18.36 -7.80
C LYS A 69 7.65 -18.21 -6.31
N LYS A 70 8.91 -18.00 -5.88
CA LYS A 70 9.24 -17.70 -4.47
C LYS A 70 8.50 -16.47 -3.96
N LYS A 71 8.44 -15.40 -4.77
CA LYS A 71 7.67 -14.19 -4.42
C LYS A 71 6.17 -14.45 -4.30
N THR A 72 5.60 -15.27 -5.19
CA THR A 72 4.18 -15.67 -5.10
C THR A 72 3.93 -16.48 -3.82
N LYS A 73 4.78 -17.45 -3.53
CA LYS A 73 4.66 -18.31 -2.35
C LYS A 73 4.75 -17.48 -1.07
N ALA A 74 5.75 -16.62 -0.94
CA ALA A 74 5.89 -15.72 0.20
C ALA A 74 4.68 -14.79 0.38
N LYS A 75 4.11 -14.30 -0.74
CA LYS A 75 2.90 -13.47 -0.70
C LYS A 75 1.67 -14.27 -0.24
N ASN A 76 1.50 -15.50 -0.71
CA ASN A 76 0.38 -16.36 -0.32
C ASN A 76 0.52 -16.85 1.13
N GLU A 77 1.73 -17.27 1.55
CA GLU A 77 2.00 -17.65 2.93
C GLU A 77 1.71 -16.51 3.92
N SER A 78 1.99 -15.26 3.52
CA SER A 78 1.66 -14.09 4.36
C SER A 78 0.14 -13.79 4.45
N VAL A 79 -0.66 -14.34 3.52
CA VAL A 79 -2.13 -14.14 3.50
C VAL A 79 -2.86 -15.23 4.28
N GLU A 80 -2.32 -16.45 4.32
CA GLU A 80 -2.99 -17.62 4.93
C GLU A 80 -2.47 -17.97 6.33
N ARG A 81 -1.33 -17.40 6.72
CA ARG A 81 -0.70 -17.74 8.00
C ARG A 81 -1.38 -17.00 9.17
N THR A 82 -1.84 -17.76 10.15
CA THR A 82 -2.25 -17.24 11.45
C THR A 82 -1.10 -16.49 12.12
N ILE A 83 -1.35 -15.28 12.60
CA ILE A 83 -0.35 -14.45 13.30
C ILE A 83 -0.09 -15.08 14.67
N THR A 84 1.17 -15.41 14.94
CA THR A 84 1.60 -15.99 16.21
C THR A 84 1.97 -14.90 17.23
N ASN A 85 2.05 -15.27 18.52
CA ASN A 85 2.55 -14.36 19.55
C ASN A 85 3.98 -13.88 19.27
N GLN A 86 4.82 -14.73 18.67
CA GLN A 86 6.18 -14.35 18.28
C GLN A 86 6.18 -13.31 17.14
N ASP A 87 5.26 -13.44 16.17
CA ASP A 87 5.10 -12.43 15.12
C ASP A 87 4.67 -11.09 15.73
N LEU A 88 3.77 -11.11 16.72
CA LEU A 88 3.32 -9.90 17.42
C LEU A 88 4.43 -9.24 18.23
N GLN A 89 5.27 -10.01 18.93
CA GLN A 89 6.44 -9.48 19.62
C GLN A 89 7.43 -8.82 18.66
N GLN A 90 7.64 -9.41 17.48
CA GLN A 90 8.48 -8.79 16.44
C GLN A 90 7.88 -7.49 15.93
N LEU A 91 6.56 -7.42 15.77
CA LEU A 91 5.86 -6.21 15.37
C LEU A 91 5.94 -5.12 16.45
N GLU A 92 5.77 -5.50 17.72
CA GLU A 92 5.89 -4.63 18.88
C GLU A 92 7.29 -4.01 18.93
N THR A 93 8.34 -4.82 18.94
CA THR A 93 9.74 -4.35 18.85
C THR A 93 10.01 -3.47 17.63
N TYR A 94 9.37 -3.76 16.50
CA TYR A 94 9.51 -2.93 15.30
C TYR A 94 8.81 -1.58 15.47
N ALA A 95 7.62 -1.56 16.06
CA ALA A 95 6.86 -0.34 16.32
C ALA A 95 7.58 0.55 17.33
N ASP A 96 8.10 -0.03 18.43
CA ASP A 96 8.92 0.68 19.44
C ASP A 96 10.08 1.42 18.81
N ARG A 97 10.85 0.74 17.95
CA ARG A 97 11.95 1.38 17.22
C ARG A 97 11.52 2.55 16.33
N LEU A 98 10.32 2.46 15.77
CA LEU A 98 9.78 3.57 14.97
C LEU A 98 9.41 4.76 15.84
N PHE A 99 8.72 4.50 16.95
CA PHE A 99 8.15 5.53 17.81
C PHE A 99 9.11 6.02 18.91
N ALA A 100 10.22 5.34 19.14
CA ALA A 100 11.25 5.70 20.13
C ALA A 100 11.75 7.15 19.98
N SER A 101 11.88 7.66 18.75
CA SER A 101 12.28 9.05 18.49
C SER A 101 11.25 10.08 18.96
N LEU A 102 10.04 9.64 19.30
CA LEU A 102 8.95 10.46 19.81
C LEU A 102 8.73 10.25 21.33
N GLY A 103 9.54 9.39 21.97
CA GLY A 103 9.37 9.01 23.39
C GLY A 103 8.11 8.20 23.63
N ILE A 104 7.71 7.37 22.66
CA ILE A 104 6.54 6.49 22.73
C ILE A 104 7.00 5.05 22.64
N ASP A 105 6.61 4.22 23.61
CA ASP A 105 6.65 2.77 23.55
C ASP A 105 5.33 2.21 23.02
N VAL A 106 5.34 1.05 22.36
CA VAL A 106 4.14 0.48 21.73
C VAL A 106 3.82 -0.88 22.31
N GLU A 107 2.68 -1.02 22.94
CA GLU A 107 2.23 -2.25 23.55
C GLU A 107 0.96 -2.81 22.89
N PHE A 108 0.89 -4.15 22.82
CA PHE A 108 -0.31 -4.85 22.37
C PHE A 108 -1.05 -5.49 23.54
N SER A 109 -2.27 -5.03 23.80
CA SER A 109 -3.11 -5.64 24.82
C SER A 109 -3.40 -7.11 24.54
N LYS A 110 -3.76 -7.89 25.57
CA LYS A 110 -4.23 -9.27 25.39
C LYS A 110 -5.39 -9.34 24.39
N HIS A 111 -6.32 -8.41 24.47
CA HIS A 111 -7.46 -8.36 23.59
C HIS A 111 -7.08 -8.11 22.13
N PHE A 112 -6.06 -7.28 21.86
CA PHE A 112 -5.50 -7.12 20.52
C PHE A 112 -4.97 -8.45 19.97
N LYS A 113 -4.19 -9.19 20.80
CA LYS A 113 -3.59 -10.49 20.45
C LYS A 113 -4.66 -11.54 20.14
N ASP A 114 -5.77 -11.54 20.88
CA ASP A 114 -6.89 -12.45 20.69
C ASP A 114 -7.69 -12.09 19.40
N ARG A 115 -7.78 -10.80 19.06
CA ARG A 115 -8.60 -10.31 17.96
C ARG A 115 -7.92 -10.32 16.59
N VAL A 116 -6.62 -10.34 16.53
CA VAL A 116 -5.88 -10.27 15.26
C VAL A 116 -6.22 -11.44 14.32
N ASN A 117 -6.50 -12.60 14.87
CA ASN A 117 -6.87 -13.82 14.14
C ASN A 117 -8.38 -14.13 14.18
N ASP A 118 -9.20 -13.21 14.68
CA ASP A 118 -10.64 -13.44 14.87
C ASP A 118 -11.34 -13.65 13.52
N PRO A 119 -12.14 -14.73 13.36
CA PRO A 119 -12.91 -14.98 12.12
C PRO A 119 -13.87 -13.84 11.73
N ARG A 120 -14.29 -13.00 12.68
CA ARG A 120 -15.12 -11.80 12.43
C ARG A 120 -14.45 -10.75 11.56
N ASN A 121 -13.13 -10.85 11.35
CA ASN A 121 -12.41 -9.99 10.43
C ASN A 121 -12.75 -10.22 8.94
N ALA A 122 -13.65 -11.15 8.62
CA ALA A 122 -14.09 -11.52 7.27
C ALA A 122 -12.93 -11.94 6.33
N LYS A 123 -11.85 -11.17 6.33
CA LYS A 123 -10.57 -11.47 5.66
C LYS A 123 -9.46 -11.43 6.71
N PRO A 124 -8.59 -12.45 6.77
CA PRO A 124 -7.47 -12.47 7.71
C PRO A 124 -6.62 -11.19 7.65
N ILE A 125 -6.27 -10.68 8.83
CA ILE A 125 -5.32 -9.59 8.96
C ILE A 125 -3.92 -10.19 8.79
N THR A 126 -3.03 -9.50 8.09
CA THR A 126 -1.68 -9.99 7.83
C THR A 126 -0.63 -9.14 8.52
N MET A 127 0.51 -9.76 8.87
CA MET A 127 1.66 -9.03 9.43
C MET A 127 2.15 -7.90 8.53
N ALA A 128 2.09 -8.10 7.21
CA ALA A 128 2.47 -7.07 6.24
C ALA A 128 1.55 -5.84 6.28
N GLU A 129 0.25 -6.04 6.51
CA GLU A 129 -0.72 -4.94 6.67
C GLU A 129 -0.45 -4.17 7.97
N LEU A 130 -0.25 -4.86 9.08
CA LEU A 130 0.05 -4.25 10.38
C LEU A 130 1.37 -3.46 10.35
N THR A 131 2.45 -4.08 9.88
CA THR A 131 3.76 -3.43 9.73
C THR A 131 3.68 -2.17 8.86
N ARG A 132 2.93 -2.26 7.75
CA ARG A 132 2.71 -1.11 6.88
C ARG A 132 1.93 -0.01 7.58
N LEU A 133 0.86 -0.37 8.31
CA LEU A 133 0.02 0.59 9.02
C LEU A 133 0.84 1.35 10.07
N PHE A 134 1.56 0.67 10.96
CA PHE A 134 2.42 1.33 11.95
C PHE A 134 3.46 2.24 11.30
N LYS A 135 4.11 1.78 10.22
CA LYS A 135 5.08 2.60 9.48
C LYS A 135 4.47 3.86 8.87
N GLN A 136 3.27 3.78 8.33
CA GLN A 136 2.59 4.92 7.71
C GLN A 136 2.04 5.88 8.77
N ILE A 137 1.46 5.36 9.84
CA ILE A 137 1.01 6.14 11.00
C ILE A 137 2.19 6.95 11.58
N TYR A 138 3.32 6.31 11.83
CA TYR A 138 4.50 7.02 12.31
C TYR A 138 4.90 8.17 11.37
N LYS A 139 4.97 7.90 10.06
CA LYS A 139 5.39 8.91 9.07
C LYS A 139 4.43 10.08 8.93
N GLN A 140 3.13 9.84 8.98
CA GLN A 140 2.11 10.84 8.70
C GLN A 140 1.57 11.50 9.97
N HIS A 141 1.48 10.74 11.06
CA HIS A 141 0.77 11.13 12.26
C HIS A 141 1.58 10.95 13.56
N GLY A 142 2.84 10.54 13.50
CA GLY A 142 3.63 10.28 14.71
C GLY A 142 3.70 11.49 15.65
N ARG A 143 4.03 12.68 15.12
CA ARG A 143 4.06 13.91 15.92
C ARG A 143 2.70 14.32 16.48
N PRO A 144 1.61 14.35 15.69
CA PRO A 144 0.27 14.56 16.21
C PRO A 144 -0.14 13.58 17.32
N ILE A 145 0.22 12.29 17.20
CA ILE A 145 -0.06 11.30 18.25
C ILE A 145 0.70 11.61 19.53
N ALA A 146 1.99 11.93 19.45
CA ALA A 146 2.79 12.32 20.62
C ALA A 146 2.27 13.59 21.33
N GLN A 147 1.54 14.46 20.64
CA GLN A 147 0.96 15.67 21.16
C GLN A 147 -0.41 15.49 21.84
N LEU A 148 -1.03 14.31 21.71
CA LEU A 148 -2.32 14.04 22.36
C LEU A 148 -2.22 14.04 23.90
N GLY A 149 -1.05 13.66 24.42
CA GLY A 149 -0.83 13.53 25.87
C GLY A 149 -1.38 12.21 26.45
N PRO A 150 -1.14 12.00 27.76
CA PRO A 150 -1.64 10.81 28.45
C PRO A 150 -3.16 10.77 28.52
N ASP A 151 -3.72 9.58 28.68
CA ASP A 151 -5.16 9.28 28.76
C ASP A 151 -5.96 9.56 27.51
N ALA A 152 -5.31 9.95 26.40
CA ALA A 152 -5.97 10.13 25.12
C ALA A 152 -6.31 8.79 24.46
N GLU A 153 -7.50 8.73 23.89
CA GLU A 153 -7.95 7.61 23.06
C GLU A 153 -8.10 8.02 21.61
N ALA A 154 -7.60 7.18 20.70
CA ALA A 154 -7.70 7.46 19.27
C ALA A 154 -7.72 6.15 18.45
N VAL A 155 -7.88 6.26 17.14
CA VAL A 155 -7.95 5.12 16.23
C VAL A 155 -7.00 5.32 15.05
N MET A 156 -6.14 4.33 14.80
CA MET A 156 -5.40 4.21 13.55
C MET A 156 -6.27 3.51 12.51
N LYS A 157 -6.41 4.09 11.32
CA LYS A 157 -7.24 3.54 10.23
C LYS A 157 -6.43 3.36 8.97
N ASP A 158 -6.45 2.17 8.41
CA ASP A 158 -5.95 1.90 7.06
C ASP A 158 -7.10 1.93 6.06
N MET A 159 -7.25 3.03 5.35
CA MET A 159 -8.33 3.23 4.36
C MET A 159 -8.24 2.28 3.16
N ARG A 160 -7.14 1.55 3.01
CA ARG A 160 -6.97 0.58 1.92
C ARG A 160 -7.47 -0.81 2.28
N THR A 161 -7.27 -1.22 3.52
CA THR A 161 -7.54 -2.59 3.97
C THR A 161 -8.65 -2.65 5.00
N ASP A 162 -9.24 -1.51 5.35
CA ASP A 162 -10.27 -1.35 6.38
C ASP A 162 -9.82 -1.87 7.76
N VAL A 163 -8.51 -1.96 7.99
CA VAL A 163 -7.95 -2.32 9.31
C VAL A 163 -7.99 -1.10 10.21
N ASN A 164 -8.61 -1.28 11.38
CA ASN A 164 -8.75 -0.25 12.40
C ASN A 164 -8.11 -0.75 13.69
N ILE A 165 -7.31 0.09 14.35
CA ILE A 165 -6.63 -0.18 15.61
C ILE A 165 -6.96 0.93 16.58
N PRO A 166 -7.97 0.78 17.44
CA PRO A 166 -8.17 1.62 18.62
C PRO A 166 -7.00 1.50 19.59
N PHE A 167 -6.50 2.62 20.08
CA PHE A 167 -5.42 2.68 21.04
C PHE A 167 -5.67 3.74 22.11
N ALA A 168 -4.99 3.62 23.23
CA ALA A 168 -4.91 4.64 24.25
C ALA A 168 -3.45 4.99 24.51
N LEU A 169 -3.20 6.22 24.93
CA LEU A 169 -1.91 6.67 25.42
C LEU A 169 -1.95 6.61 26.95
N GLN A 170 -0.93 6.02 27.56
CA GLN A 170 -0.78 5.91 29.00
C GLN A 170 0.60 6.40 29.41
N TRP A 171 0.73 6.97 30.60
CA TRP A 171 2.02 7.40 31.14
C TRP A 171 2.48 6.44 32.23
N ASP A 172 3.58 5.73 32.01
CA ASP A 172 4.12 4.75 32.95
C ASP A 172 5.03 5.36 34.03
N GLY A 173 5.26 6.67 33.97
CA GLY A 173 6.19 7.40 34.83
C GLY A 173 7.54 7.73 34.20
N LYS A 174 7.85 7.16 33.02
CA LYS A 174 9.08 7.39 32.26
C LYS A 174 8.81 7.80 30.84
N GLU A 175 7.96 7.09 30.16
CA GLU A 175 7.64 7.28 28.75
C GLU A 175 6.14 7.17 28.49
N LEU A 176 5.72 7.52 27.30
CA LEU A 176 4.33 7.46 26.88
C LEU A 176 4.07 6.14 26.17
N ASP A 177 3.21 5.29 26.74
CA ASP A 177 2.86 4.01 26.15
C ASP A 177 1.68 4.15 25.22
N LEU A 178 1.84 3.70 23.99
CA LEU A 178 0.77 3.54 23.02
C LEU A 178 0.23 2.11 23.13
N VAL A 179 -0.84 1.94 23.89
CA VAL A 179 -1.47 0.65 24.11
C VAL A 179 -2.51 0.39 23.00
N ALA A 180 -2.21 -0.49 22.06
CA ALA A 180 -3.17 -0.94 21.07
C ALA A 180 -4.20 -1.86 21.72
N LYS A 181 -5.43 -1.37 21.91
CA LYS A 181 -6.50 -2.05 22.65
C LYS A 181 -7.07 -3.25 21.91
N THR A 182 -7.28 -3.11 20.61
CA THR A 182 -7.86 -4.15 19.76
C THR A 182 -7.52 -3.90 18.30
N VAL A 183 -7.78 -4.89 17.45
CA VAL A 183 -7.67 -4.76 16.00
C VAL A 183 -8.89 -5.37 15.34
N MET A 184 -9.39 -4.72 14.30
CA MET A 184 -10.52 -5.21 13.53
C MET A 184 -10.44 -4.75 12.08
N ARG A 185 -10.94 -5.60 11.17
CA ARG A 185 -11.20 -5.22 9.79
C ARG A 185 -12.68 -4.89 9.65
N LYS A 186 -12.99 -3.60 9.57
CA LYS A 186 -14.37 -3.12 9.44
C LYS A 186 -14.40 -1.92 8.49
N PRO A 187 -15.03 -2.06 7.31
CA PRO A 187 -15.29 -0.92 6.44
C PRO A 187 -16.23 0.07 7.14
N ASN A 188 -16.07 1.35 6.84
CA ASN A 188 -16.91 2.43 7.41
C ASN A 188 -16.96 2.41 8.95
N PHE A 189 -15.85 2.06 9.60
CA PHE A 189 -15.75 2.11 11.05
C PHE A 189 -15.91 3.56 11.51
N ALA A 190 -16.94 3.82 12.31
CA ALA A 190 -17.23 5.12 12.90
C ALA A 190 -16.89 5.10 14.40
N THR A 191 -16.31 6.19 14.88
CA THR A 191 -15.97 6.41 16.29
C THR A 191 -16.10 7.88 16.62
N THR A 192 -16.29 8.20 17.90
CA THR A 192 -16.22 9.58 18.43
C THR A 192 -14.79 10.00 18.77
N ASN A 193 -13.88 9.03 18.86
CA ASN A 193 -12.47 9.28 19.17
C ASN A 193 -11.74 9.84 17.95
N GLN A 194 -10.62 10.52 18.17
CA GLN A 194 -9.81 11.06 17.10
C GLN A 194 -9.31 9.95 16.16
N GLU A 195 -9.37 10.21 14.85
CA GLU A 195 -8.97 9.26 13.82
C GLU A 195 -7.67 9.68 13.13
N PHE A 196 -6.75 8.74 13.01
CA PHE A 196 -5.51 8.87 12.24
C PHE A 196 -5.59 7.93 11.04
N ALA A 197 -6.10 8.44 9.93
CA ALA A 197 -6.27 7.66 8.71
C ALA A 197 -5.04 7.73 7.83
N VAL A 198 -4.60 6.59 7.32
CA VAL A 198 -3.57 6.49 6.30
C VAL A 198 -4.18 6.10 4.97
N GLU A 199 -4.00 6.94 3.97
CA GLU A 199 -4.34 6.66 2.58
C GLU A 199 -3.10 6.16 1.83
N ASN A 200 -3.32 5.35 0.79
CA ASN A 200 -2.23 5.08 -0.13
C ASN A 200 -1.94 6.33 -0.96
N PHE A 201 -0.81 6.93 -0.75
CA PHE A 201 -0.15 7.58 -1.87
C PHE A 201 0.36 6.46 -2.79
N ALA A 202 -0.44 6.09 -3.78
CA ALA A 202 0.10 5.40 -4.94
C ALA A 202 1.26 6.25 -5.45
N ASP A 203 2.42 5.63 -5.62
CA ASP A 203 3.65 6.27 -6.08
C ASP A 203 3.38 7.45 -7.03
N GLY A 204 3.75 8.66 -6.56
CA GLY A 204 4.18 9.75 -7.42
C GLY A 204 3.16 10.46 -8.32
N LYS A 205 1.85 10.25 -8.23
CA LYS A 205 0.90 11.16 -8.86
C LYS A 205 0.45 12.21 -7.85
N LYS A 206 1.17 13.33 -7.80
CA LYS A 206 0.69 14.58 -7.22
C LYS A 206 -0.70 14.84 -7.83
N LYS A 207 -1.77 14.71 -7.03
CA LYS A 207 -3.07 15.28 -7.39
C LYS A 207 -2.79 16.77 -7.61
N GLY A 208 -2.85 17.20 -8.86
CA GLY A 208 -2.73 18.59 -9.20
C GLY A 208 -3.77 19.34 -8.38
N LYS A 209 -3.32 20.36 -7.64
CA LYS A 209 -4.20 21.31 -7.00
C LYS A 209 -5.25 21.72 -8.02
N SER A 210 -6.51 21.35 -7.78
CA SER A 210 -7.62 21.88 -8.53
C SER A 210 -7.52 23.39 -8.42
N ARG A 211 -7.26 24.06 -9.55
CA ARG A 211 -7.31 25.52 -9.62
C ARG A 211 -8.72 25.92 -9.16
N PRO A 212 -8.86 26.88 -8.21
CA PRO A 212 -10.17 27.40 -7.88
C PRO A 212 -10.79 27.92 -9.18
N GLY A 213 -12.01 27.48 -9.44
CA GLY A 213 -12.75 27.83 -10.63
C GLY A 213 -12.81 29.34 -10.78
N ARG A 214 -12.39 29.85 -11.94
CA ARG A 214 -12.50 31.24 -12.34
C ARG A 214 -13.99 31.60 -12.30
N VAL A 215 -14.39 32.34 -11.27
CA VAL A 215 -15.72 32.93 -11.16
C VAL A 215 -15.90 33.82 -12.40
N LYS A 216 -16.79 33.44 -13.30
CA LYS A 216 -17.23 34.33 -14.40
C LYS A 216 -17.97 35.50 -13.74
N ARG A 217 -17.37 36.68 -13.73
CA ARG A 217 -18.08 37.92 -13.41
C ARG A 217 -19.15 38.11 -14.49
N ALA A 218 -20.41 38.06 -14.09
CA ALA A 218 -21.52 38.50 -14.92
C ALA A 218 -21.30 39.96 -15.26
N GLY A 219 -21.20 40.25 -16.54
CA GLY A 219 -21.11 41.63 -17.03
C GLY A 219 -22.45 42.34 -16.81
N ALA A 220 -22.47 43.29 -15.89
CA ALA A 220 -23.57 44.23 -15.79
C ALA A 220 -23.47 45.23 -16.97
N SER A 221 -24.37 45.10 -17.93
CA SER A 221 -24.58 46.07 -18.97
C SER A 221 -25.38 47.24 -18.41
N CYS A 222 -24.70 48.33 -18.03
CA CYS A 222 -25.36 49.59 -17.79
C CYS A 222 -25.49 50.35 -19.10
N LYS A 223 -26.66 50.30 -19.72
CA LYS A 223 -27.10 51.33 -20.68
C LYS A 223 -27.61 52.52 -19.89
N GLY A 224 -26.78 53.50 -19.67
CA GLY A 224 -27.18 54.82 -19.19
C GLY A 224 -27.49 55.76 -20.33
N SER A 225 -28.75 56.13 -20.47
CA SER A 225 -29.24 57.15 -21.38
C SER A 225 -28.86 58.52 -20.86
N VAL A 226 -28.11 59.28 -21.64
CA VAL A 226 -27.77 60.70 -21.34
C VAL A 226 -28.84 61.58 -21.92
N THR A 227 -29.73 62.09 -21.10
CA THR A 227 -30.64 63.16 -21.49
C THR A 227 -29.98 64.51 -21.17
N SER A 228 -29.71 65.26 -22.24
CA SER A 228 -29.26 66.63 -22.21
C SER A 228 -30.39 67.56 -21.72
N LEU A 229 -30.13 68.29 -20.63
CA LEU A 229 -30.93 69.43 -20.22
C LEU A 229 -30.08 70.70 -20.38
N ARG A 230 -30.43 71.51 -21.34
CA ARG A 230 -29.97 72.89 -21.52
C ARG A 230 -30.79 73.80 -20.60
N ALA A 231 -30.13 74.58 -19.75
CA ALA A 231 -30.75 75.63 -18.96
C ALA A 231 -30.42 76.95 -19.56
N LYS A 232 -31.40 77.81 -19.43
CA LYS A 232 -31.25 79.26 -19.60
C LYS A 232 -30.44 79.86 -18.41
#